data_22c9c4c07f1b5e2b92bff8417a75dd95
#
_entry.id   22c9c4c07f1b5e2b92bff8417a75dd95
#
_cell.length_a   1.000
_cell.length_b   1.000
_cell.length_c   1.000
_cell.angle_alpha   90.00
_cell.angle_beta   90.00
_cell.angle_gamma   90.00
#
_symmetry.space_group_name_H-M   'P 1'
#
loop_
_entity.id
_entity.type
_entity.pdbx_description
1 polymer ?
#
loop_
_entity_poly.entity_id
_entity_poly.type
_entity_poly.pdbx_seq_one_letter_code
_entity_poly.pdbx_strand_id
1 'polypeptide(L)'
;MIPTVAIIAPGNMGAGVAKRLIENKVTVLTALAGRSAASSERTREAGMSAVSERELADADFLLSIVPPGEALALARRLTPVLTAANKKLTYVECNAVSPQTMLQVADVIAETGCRFVAAGIIGPPPKPGSSNTKFYASGPAAKDFAQLNDYGLIVRVLDGELTAAHALKMSYAGITKGFTALGTAMMLAATRAGAAEALHAELAESQQPLLGFLSRMTPAMYSKAYRWVAELDEISGFVGEDHPEHEMLTAAARLYERIARDFDGEMKEIGELDRFLKSP
;
A
#
# COMPACT_ATOMS: atom_id res chain seq x y z
N MET A 1 16.36 -22.61 9.79
CA MET A 1 16.09 -23.02 8.39
C MET A 1 15.69 -21.76 7.63
N ILE A 2 16.17 -21.58 6.39
CA ILE A 2 15.78 -20.42 5.58
C ILE A 2 14.31 -20.62 5.15
N PRO A 3 13.43 -19.64 5.38
CA PRO A 3 12.02 -19.79 5.04
C PRO A 3 11.78 -19.69 3.52
N THR A 4 10.69 -20.29 3.05
CA THR A 4 10.14 -20.07 1.71
C THR A 4 8.98 -19.08 1.83
N VAL A 5 8.94 -18.06 0.98
CA VAL A 5 7.92 -17.00 1.01
C VAL A 5 7.15 -16.99 -0.31
N ALA A 6 5.84 -17.08 -0.25
CA ALA A 6 4.97 -16.82 -1.39
C ALA A 6 4.54 -15.36 -1.38
N ILE A 7 4.55 -14.69 -2.54
CA ILE A 7 4.07 -13.30 -2.69
C ILE A 7 3.03 -13.23 -3.81
N ILE A 8 1.86 -12.73 -3.50
CA ILE A 8 0.80 -12.40 -4.45
C ILE A 8 0.43 -10.91 -4.26
N ALA A 9 0.60 -10.06 -5.26
CA ALA A 9 0.98 -10.26 -6.64
C ALA A 9 2.37 -9.63 -6.92
N PRO A 10 3.03 -9.98 -8.05
CA PRO A 10 4.29 -9.38 -8.48
C PRO A 10 4.09 -7.99 -9.11
N GLY A 11 3.36 -7.10 -8.40
CA GLY A 11 3.35 -5.65 -8.67
C GLY A 11 4.65 -5.00 -8.24
N ASN A 12 4.76 -3.67 -8.39
CA ASN A 12 5.99 -2.96 -8.00
C ASN A 12 6.41 -3.21 -6.54
N MET A 13 5.44 -3.22 -5.61
CA MET A 13 5.72 -3.49 -4.20
C MET A 13 6.09 -4.95 -3.98
N GLY A 14 5.28 -5.89 -4.47
CA GLY A 14 5.55 -7.33 -4.31
C GLY A 14 6.88 -7.76 -4.93
N ALA A 15 7.20 -7.30 -6.14
CA ALA A 15 8.47 -7.58 -6.79
C ALA A 15 9.67 -6.96 -6.05
N GLY A 16 9.53 -5.75 -5.51
CA GLY A 16 10.57 -5.12 -4.69
C GLY A 16 10.83 -5.89 -3.38
N VAL A 17 9.76 -6.33 -2.71
CA VAL A 17 9.87 -7.19 -1.50
C VAL A 17 10.50 -8.53 -1.85
N ALA A 18 10.07 -9.16 -2.94
CA ALA A 18 10.64 -10.42 -3.41
C ALA A 18 12.15 -10.31 -3.67
N LYS A 19 12.56 -9.29 -4.42
CA LYS A 19 13.98 -9.05 -4.72
C LYS A 19 14.80 -8.90 -3.44
N ARG A 20 14.29 -8.15 -2.46
CA ARG A 20 14.95 -7.97 -1.17
C ARG A 20 15.14 -9.29 -0.41
N LEU A 21 14.13 -10.16 -0.40
CA LEU A 21 14.21 -11.48 0.21
C LEU A 21 15.19 -12.40 -0.52
N ILE A 22 15.16 -12.39 -1.85
CA ILE A 22 16.04 -13.22 -2.70
C ILE A 22 17.52 -12.80 -2.54
N GLU A 23 17.81 -11.50 -2.44
CA GLU A 23 19.14 -10.98 -2.11
C GLU A 23 19.67 -11.57 -0.78
N ASN A 24 18.77 -11.95 0.12
CA ASN A 24 19.08 -12.60 1.40
C ASN A 24 18.83 -14.12 1.38
N LYS A 25 18.88 -14.76 0.20
CA LYS A 25 18.83 -16.21 -0.03
C LYS A 25 17.48 -16.88 0.27
N VAL A 26 16.41 -16.12 0.42
CA VAL A 26 15.05 -16.65 0.57
C VAL A 26 14.52 -17.09 -0.77
N THR A 27 13.94 -18.27 -0.85
CA THR A 27 13.17 -18.71 -2.03
C THR A 27 11.83 -17.99 -2.03
N VAL A 28 11.52 -17.28 -3.13
CA VAL A 28 10.25 -16.56 -3.28
C VAL A 28 9.43 -17.14 -4.42
N LEU A 29 8.21 -17.56 -4.08
CA LEU A 29 7.24 -18.16 -5.00
C LEU A 29 6.18 -17.13 -5.38
N THR A 30 5.61 -17.24 -6.57
CA THR A 30 4.42 -16.49 -6.99
C THR A 30 3.59 -17.29 -8.00
N ALA A 31 2.29 -17.00 -8.10
CA ALA A 31 1.43 -17.55 -9.12
C ALA A 31 1.14 -16.51 -10.21
N LEU A 32 1.25 -16.93 -11.47
CA LEU A 32 1.08 -16.06 -12.64
C LEU A 32 -0.20 -16.32 -13.43
N ALA A 33 -1.01 -17.29 -13.04
CA ALA A 33 -2.27 -17.59 -13.73
C ALA A 33 -3.15 -16.34 -13.79
N GLY A 34 -3.57 -15.93 -14.99
CA GLY A 34 -4.39 -14.76 -15.23
C GLY A 34 -3.67 -13.39 -15.04
N ARG A 35 -2.34 -13.36 -14.91
CA ARG A 35 -1.57 -12.13 -14.76
C ARG A 35 -1.06 -11.59 -16.11
N SER A 36 -0.82 -10.28 -16.17
CA SER A 36 -0.32 -9.59 -17.37
C SER A 36 1.14 -9.97 -17.71
N ALA A 37 1.54 -9.78 -18.97
CA ALA A 37 2.92 -9.92 -19.39
C ALA A 37 3.89 -9.06 -18.55
N ALA A 38 3.49 -7.85 -18.18
CA ALA A 38 4.27 -6.98 -17.30
C ALA A 38 4.48 -7.57 -15.89
N SER A 39 3.51 -8.35 -15.37
CA SER A 39 3.67 -9.07 -14.10
C SER A 39 4.66 -10.23 -14.23
N SER A 40 4.60 -10.97 -15.35
CA SER A 40 5.54 -12.05 -15.65
C SER A 40 6.97 -11.53 -15.78
N GLU A 41 7.15 -10.40 -16.44
CA GLU A 41 8.47 -9.78 -16.59
C GLU A 41 9.02 -9.32 -15.22
N ARG A 42 8.23 -8.65 -14.40
CA ARG A 42 8.66 -8.28 -13.03
C ARG A 42 9.02 -9.49 -12.17
N THR A 43 8.29 -10.60 -12.33
CA THR A 43 8.61 -11.87 -11.65
C THR A 43 9.99 -12.36 -12.03
N ARG A 44 10.29 -12.38 -13.32
CA ARG A 44 11.60 -12.80 -13.87
C ARG A 44 12.72 -11.88 -13.38
N GLU A 45 12.53 -10.57 -13.48
CA GLU A 45 13.53 -9.55 -13.05
C GLU A 45 13.78 -9.58 -11.53
N ALA A 46 12.78 -9.92 -10.74
CA ALA A 46 12.93 -10.07 -9.30
C ALA A 46 13.54 -11.42 -8.87
N GLY A 47 13.66 -12.39 -9.80
CA GLY A 47 14.18 -13.73 -9.52
C GLY A 47 13.19 -14.64 -8.78
N MET A 48 11.88 -14.35 -8.85
CA MET A 48 10.83 -15.18 -8.23
C MET A 48 10.59 -16.45 -9.04
N SER A 49 10.25 -17.54 -8.36
CA SER A 49 9.83 -18.79 -8.99
C SER A 49 8.32 -18.77 -9.25
N ALA A 50 7.93 -18.86 -10.52
CA ALA A 50 6.53 -18.99 -10.92
C ALA A 50 6.08 -20.45 -10.69
N VAL A 51 5.01 -20.63 -9.91
CA VAL A 51 4.47 -21.93 -9.51
C VAL A 51 2.94 -21.94 -9.64
N SER A 52 2.32 -23.10 -9.48
CA SER A 52 0.86 -23.20 -9.36
C SER A 52 0.38 -22.66 -8.00
N GLU A 53 -0.91 -22.31 -7.90
CA GLU A 53 -1.49 -21.89 -6.62
C GLU A 53 -1.38 -22.98 -5.55
N ARG A 54 -1.42 -24.27 -5.95
CA ARG A 54 -1.25 -25.40 -5.03
C ARG A 54 0.14 -25.39 -4.38
N GLU A 55 1.17 -25.12 -5.16
CA GLU A 55 2.56 -25.10 -4.67
C GLU A 55 2.85 -23.87 -3.79
N LEU A 56 2.03 -22.81 -3.86
CA LEU A 56 2.14 -21.68 -2.93
C LEU A 56 1.88 -22.10 -1.48
N ALA A 57 1.06 -23.14 -1.25
CA ALA A 57 0.75 -23.63 0.08
C ALA A 57 1.93 -24.34 0.77
N ASP A 58 3.00 -24.68 0.04
CA ASP A 58 4.22 -25.26 0.59
C ASP A 58 5.15 -24.21 1.24
N ALA A 59 4.85 -22.90 1.05
CA ALA A 59 5.59 -21.82 1.66
C ALA A 59 5.43 -21.78 3.20
N ASP A 60 6.32 -21.06 3.88
CA ASP A 60 6.21 -20.76 5.32
C ASP A 60 5.34 -19.52 5.55
N PHE A 61 5.46 -18.53 4.66
CA PHE A 61 4.69 -17.31 4.66
C PHE A 61 4.06 -17.07 3.28
N LEU A 62 2.82 -16.58 3.27
CA LEU A 62 2.17 -16.03 2.09
C LEU A 62 1.84 -14.56 2.33
N LEU A 63 2.50 -13.66 1.61
CA LEU A 63 2.28 -12.23 1.66
C LEU A 63 1.25 -11.83 0.59
N SER A 64 0.09 -11.35 1.03
CA SER A 64 -0.95 -10.76 0.18
C SER A 64 -0.58 -9.30 -0.10
N ILE A 65 -0.16 -8.98 -1.32
CA ILE A 65 0.22 -7.62 -1.76
C ILE A 65 -0.50 -7.33 -3.09
N VAL A 66 -1.79 -7.04 -3.00
CA VAL A 66 -2.70 -6.80 -4.12
C VAL A 66 -3.38 -5.41 -3.98
N PRO A 67 -4.10 -4.92 -4.98
CA PRO A 67 -4.98 -3.76 -4.80
C PRO A 67 -6.00 -4.01 -3.67
N PRO A 68 -6.41 -2.98 -2.90
CA PRO A 68 -7.32 -3.12 -1.77
C PRO A 68 -8.57 -3.95 -2.08
N GLY A 69 -9.26 -3.65 -3.17
CA GLY A 69 -10.48 -4.35 -3.58
C GLY A 69 -10.30 -5.83 -3.95
N GLU A 70 -9.07 -6.31 -4.11
CA GLU A 70 -8.75 -7.70 -4.43
C GLU A 70 -8.45 -8.57 -3.18
N ALA A 71 -8.26 -7.96 -2.01
CA ALA A 71 -7.77 -8.64 -0.82
C ALA A 71 -8.69 -9.79 -0.38
N LEU A 72 -9.97 -9.52 -0.22
CA LEU A 72 -10.96 -10.52 0.21
C LEU A 72 -11.19 -11.60 -0.87
N ALA A 73 -11.24 -11.19 -2.14
CA ALA A 73 -11.39 -12.13 -3.26
C ALA A 73 -10.18 -13.09 -3.36
N LEU A 74 -8.96 -12.60 -3.12
CA LEU A 74 -7.75 -13.42 -3.07
C LEU A 74 -7.82 -14.44 -1.93
N ALA A 75 -8.19 -14.02 -0.72
CA ALA A 75 -8.32 -14.93 0.42
C ALA A 75 -9.31 -16.06 0.12
N ARG A 76 -10.51 -15.73 -0.36
CA ARG A 76 -11.53 -16.71 -0.76
C ARG A 76 -11.04 -17.67 -1.84
N ARG A 77 -10.33 -17.16 -2.85
CA ARG A 77 -9.77 -17.99 -3.93
C ARG A 77 -8.75 -19.01 -3.44
N LEU A 78 -7.93 -18.62 -2.46
CA LEU A 78 -6.89 -19.49 -1.91
C LEU A 78 -7.41 -20.48 -0.86
N THR A 79 -8.59 -20.26 -0.29
CA THR A 79 -9.18 -21.10 0.76
C THR A 79 -9.13 -22.60 0.42
N PRO A 80 -9.57 -23.09 -0.76
CA PRO A 80 -9.55 -24.53 -1.05
C PRO A 80 -8.13 -25.12 -1.02
N VAL A 81 -7.14 -24.39 -1.54
CA VAL A 81 -5.75 -24.84 -1.59
C VAL A 81 -5.13 -24.85 -0.20
N LEU A 82 -5.34 -23.80 0.58
CA LEU A 82 -4.82 -23.67 1.95
C LEU A 82 -5.45 -24.69 2.90
N THR A 83 -6.75 -24.95 2.74
CA THR A 83 -7.45 -25.97 3.52
C THR A 83 -6.92 -27.37 3.23
N ALA A 84 -6.67 -27.71 1.97
CA ALA A 84 -6.16 -29.01 1.56
C ALA A 84 -4.67 -29.24 1.90
N ALA A 85 -3.92 -28.20 2.18
CA ALA A 85 -2.51 -28.29 2.49
C ALA A 85 -2.24 -28.93 3.86
N ASN A 86 -1.32 -29.90 3.90
CA ASN A 86 -0.89 -30.53 5.16
C ASN A 86 -0.13 -29.57 6.06
N LYS A 87 0.73 -28.73 5.47
CA LYS A 87 1.46 -27.66 6.15
C LYS A 87 0.56 -26.42 6.23
N LYS A 88 0.45 -25.83 7.41
CA LYS A 88 -0.29 -24.57 7.60
C LYS A 88 0.69 -23.41 7.64
N LEU A 89 0.70 -22.64 6.53
CA LEU A 89 1.53 -21.44 6.43
C LEU A 89 1.01 -20.29 7.30
N THR A 90 1.78 -19.22 7.38
CA THR A 90 1.33 -17.93 7.94
C THR A 90 0.89 -17.02 6.79
N TYR A 91 -0.40 -16.71 6.71
CA TYR A 91 -0.95 -15.71 5.80
C TYR A 91 -0.72 -14.32 6.36
N VAL A 92 -0.08 -13.45 5.58
CA VAL A 92 0.23 -12.08 5.97
C VAL A 92 -0.55 -11.14 5.07
N GLU A 93 -1.56 -10.48 5.63
CA GLU A 93 -2.35 -9.48 4.92
C GLU A 93 -1.59 -8.14 4.92
N CYS A 94 -1.11 -7.70 3.75
CA CYS A 94 -0.23 -6.53 3.61
C CYS A 94 -0.89 -5.36 2.85
N ASN A 95 -2.17 -5.47 2.52
CA ASN A 95 -2.84 -4.51 1.65
C ASN A 95 -3.23 -3.22 2.39
N ALA A 96 -3.53 -2.18 1.63
CA ALA A 96 -4.01 -0.92 2.20
C ALA A 96 -5.53 -0.95 2.38
N VAL A 97 -6.01 -1.87 3.21
CA VAL A 97 -7.43 -2.06 3.54
C VAL A 97 -7.74 -1.59 4.95
N SER A 98 -8.99 -1.26 5.21
CA SER A 98 -9.49 -0.90 6.54
C SER A 98 -9.37 -2.07 7.52
N PRO A 99 -9.36 -1.81 8.85
CA PRO A 99 -9.47 -2.86 9.85
C PRO A 99 -10.67 -3.78 9.63
N GLN A 100 -11.80 -3.24 9.19
CA GLN A 100 -13.02 -3.99 8.91
C GLN A 100 -12.82 -4.98 7.75
N THR A 101 -12.28 -4.52 6.63
CA THR A 101 -11.96 -5.39 5.48
C THR A 101 -10.91 -6.45 5.87
N MET A 102 -9.90 -6.06 6.65
CA MET A 102 -8.88 -7.00 7.14
C MET A 102 -9.46 -8.10 8.01
N LEU A 103 -10.42 -7.78 8.90
CA LEU A 103 -11.08 -8.78 9.72
C LEU A 103 -11.86 -9.79 8.88
N GLN A 104 -12.54 -9.36 7.82
CA GLN A 104 -13.21 -10.27 6.87
C GLN A 104 -12.20 -11.21 6.20
N VAL A 105 -11.01 -10.72 5.85
CA VAL A 105 -9.94 -11.58 5.31
C VAL A 105 -9.45 -12.56 6.38
N ALA A 106 -9.28 -12.12 7.62
CA ALA A 106 -8.84 -12.96 8.72
C ALA A 106 -9.84 -14.11 9.00
N ASP A 107 -11.14 -13.82 8.98
CA ASP A 107 -12.20 -14.82 9.17
C ASP A 107 -12.13 -15.90 8.07
N VAL A 108 -12.00 -15.50 6.81
CA VAL A 108 -11.85 -16.44 5.68
C VAL A 108 -10.59 -17.31 5.83
N ILE A 109 -9.48 -16.75 6.25
CA ILE A 109 -8.24 -17.50 6.43
C ILE A 109 -8.28 -18.42 7.64
N ALA A 110 -8.99 -18.03 8.72
CA ALA A 110 -9.16 -18.86 9.91
C ALA A 110 -9.79 -20.24 9.58
N GLU A 111 -10.73 -20.28 8.63
CA GLU A 111 -11.36 -21.53 8.16
C GLU A 111 -10.36 -22.52 7.55
N THR A 112 -9.21 -22.05 7.07
CA THR A 112 -8.18 -22.90 6.45
C THR A 112 -7.24 -23.57 7.47
N GLY A 113 -7.28 -23.12 8.73
CA GLY A 113 -6.32 -23.50 9.77
C GLY A 113 -4.94 -22.85 9.64
N CYS A 114 -4.74 -21.95 8.67
CA CYS A 114 -3.51 -21.14 8.55
C CYS A 114 -3.45 -20.08 9.66
N ARG A 115 -2.22 -19.73 10.04
CA ARG A 115 -2.01 -18.60 10.95
C ARG A 115 -2.19 -17.29 10.19
N PHE A 116 -2.61 -16.24 10.89
CA PHE A 116 -2.87 -14.94 10.28
C PHE A 116 -2.04 -13.83 10.93
N VAL A 117 -1.54 -12.93 10.11
CA VAL A 117 -0.86 -11.69 10.53
C VAL A 117 -1.49 -10.53 9.77
N ALA A 118 -1.91 -9.51 10.48
CA ALA A 118 -2.25 -8.23 9.90
C ALA A 118 -0.98 -7.39 9.74
N ALA A 119 -0.71 -6.89 8.52
CA ALA A 119 0.49 -6.10 8.26
C ALA A 119 0.21 -4.88 7.39
N GLY A 120 0.69 -3.71 7.81
CA GLY A 120 0.64 -2.47 7.05
C GLY A 120 2.00 -2.13 6.46
N ILE A 121 2.10 -2.00 5.13
CA ILE A 121 3.35 -1.55 4.50
C ILE A 121 3.37 -0.01 4.43
N ILE A 122 4.42 0.61 4.99
CA ILE A 122 4.69 2.04 4.91
C ILE A 122 6.06 2.27 4.27
N GLY A 123 6.08 3.01 3.18
CA GLY A 123 7.28 3.34 2.41
C GLY A 123 7.17 2.97 0.93
N PRO A 124 8.15 3.38 0.10
CA PRO A 124 8.22 3.02 -1.31
C PRO A 124 8.59 1.53 -1.46
N PRO A 125 8.41 0.93 -2.66
CA PRO A 125 8.93 -0.40 -2.93
C PRO A 125 10.43 -0.49 -2.59
N PRO A 126 10.87 -1.59 -1.93
CA PRO A 126 12.29 -1.77 -1.61
C PRO A 126 13.17 -1.67 -2.85
N LYS A 127 14.32 -1.01 -2.70
CA LYS A 127 15.36 -0.92 -3.73
C LYS A 127 16.67 -1.48 -3.14
N PRO A 128 17.61 -1.96 -3.95
CA PRO A 128 18.93 -2.37 -3.47
C PRO A 128 19.56 -1.30 -2.57
N GLY A 129 20.06 -1.70 -1.41
CA GLY A 129 20.68 -0.78 -0.44
C GLY A 129 19.72 0.17 0.31
N SER A 130 18.41 0.11 0.07
CA SER A 130 17.41 0.96 0.73
C SER A 130 16.62 0.19 1.79
N SER A 131 16.50 0.79 2.99
CA SER A 131 15.75 0.25 4.14
C SER A 131 14.53 1.10 4.50
N ASN A 132 13.91 1.78 3.53
CA ASN A 132 12.83 2.73 3.82
C ASN A 132 11.43 2.09 3.88
N THR A 133 11.31 0.82 3.49
CA THR A 133 10.03 0.09 3.51
C THR A 133 9.89 -0.66 4.82
N LYS A 134 8.86 -0.34 5.59
CA LYS A 134 8.57 -0.93 6.88
C LYS A 134 7.26 -1.68 6.84
N PHE A 135 7.24 -2.86 7.45
CA PHE A 135 6.04 -3.64 7.71
C PHE A 135 5.69 -3.46 9.19
N TYR A 136 4.53 -2.94 9.48
CA TYR A 136 3.99 -2.91 10.83
C TYR A 136 3.05 -4.09 10.96
N ALA A 137 3.32 -5.00 11.90
CA ALA A 137 2.60 -6.26 12.01
C ALA A 137 1.91 -6.38 13.37
N SER A 138 0.70 -6.89 13.40
CA SER A 138 -0.07 -7.15 14.60
C SER A 138 -0.76 -8.52 14.55
N GLY A 139 -1.18 -9.00 15.72
CA GLY A 139 -1.82 -10.30 15.90
C GLY A 139 -0.87 -11.38 16.46
N PRO A 140 -1.42 -12.55 16.83
CA PRO A 140 -0.68 -13.59 17.57
C PRO A 140 0.58 -14.11 16.86
N ALA A 141 0.55 -14.18 15.52
CA ALA A 141 1.67 -14.68 14.72
C ALA A 141 2.61 -13.55 14.22
N ALA A 142 2.46 -12.30 14.66
CA ALA A 142 3.28 -11.19 14.21
C ALA A 142 4.78 -11.36 14.52
N LYS A 143 5.11 -11.98 15.68
CA LYS A 143 6.50 -12.29 16.03
C LYS A 143 7.14 -13.32 15.09
N ASP A 144 6.36 -14.28 14.58
CA ASP A 144 6.87 -15.24 13.61
C ASP A 144 7.18 -14.54 12.28
N PHE A 145 6.31 -13.62 11.83
CA PHE A 145 6.58 -12.82 10.63
C PHE A 145 7.81 -11.92 10.78
N ALA A 146 8.09 -11.43 12.00
CA ALA A 146 9.25 -10.59 12.28
C ALA A 146 10.59 -11.33 12.11
N GLN A 147 10.62 -12.67 12.03
CA GLN A 147 11.83 -13.43 11.67
C GLN A 147 12.36 -13.05 10.27
N LEU A 148 11.51 -12.50 9.40
CA LEU A 148 11.95 -12.01 8.08
C LEU A 148 12.85 -10.76 8.17
N ASN A 149 13.05 -10.17 9.36
CA ASN A 149 14.08 -9.17 9.61
C ASN A 149 15.49 -9.72 9.33
N ASP A 150 15.73 -10.99 9.65
CA ASP A 150 17.00 -11.66 9.39
C ASP A 150 17.27 -11.85 7.89
N TYR A 151 16.24 -11.65 7.07
CA TYR A 151 16.26 -11.78 5.61
C TYR A 151 16.00 -10.45 4.88
N GLY A 152 16.27 -9.33 5.56
CA GLY A 152 16.35 -8.02 4.93
C GLY A 152 15.03 -7.24 4.85
N LEU A 153 13.92 -7.74 5.42
CA LEU A 153 12.74 -6.91 5.65
C LEU A 153 12.95 -6.06 6.92
N ILE A 154 12.07 -5.06 7.10
CA ILE A 154 11.97 -4.33 8.36
C ILE A 154 10.55 -4.52 8.87
N VAL A 155 10.38 -5.52 9.72
CA VAL A 155 9.10 -5.82 10.37
C VAL A 155 9.12 -5.27 11.79
N ARG A 156 8.15 -4.45 12.13
CA ARG A 156 7.92 -3.88 13.46
C ARG A 156 6.63 -4.47 14.01
N VAL A 157 6.75 -5.27 15.04
CA VAL A 157 5.59 -5.82 15.75
C VAL A 157 4.97 -4.71 16.60
N LEU A 158 3.66 -4.58 16.48
CA LEU A 158 2.86 -3.68 17.30
C LEU A 158 2.26 -4.47 18.46
N ASP A 159 2.35 -3.91 19.64
CA ASP A 159 1.54 -4.36 20.76
C ASP A 159 0.09 -3.89 20.56
N GLY A 160 -0.87 -4.77 20.80
CA GLY A 160 -2.28 -4.45 20.69
C GLY A 160 -3.09 -5.49 19.90
N GLU A 161 -4.29 -5.09 19.53
CA GLU A 161 -5.26 -5.92 18.82
C GLU A 161 -4.80 -6.27 17.40
N LEU A 162 -5.41 -7.30 16.82
CA LEU A 162 -5.14 -7.72 15.43
C LEU A 162 -5.28 -6.56 14.44
N THR A 163 -6.18 -5.63 14.68
CA THR A 163 -6.45 -4.46 13.84
C THR A 163 -5.39 -3.37 13.86
N ALA A 164 -4.46 -3.37 14.84
CA ALA A 164 -3.54 -2.26 15.09
C ALA A 164 -2.68 -1.86 13.89
N ALA A 165 -2.18 -2.85 13.13
CA ALA A 165 -1.33 -2.58 11.95
C ALA A 165 -2.10 -1.85 10.83
N HIS A 166 -3.35 -2.25 10.59
CA HIS A 166 -4.20 -1.62 9.57
C HIS A 166 -4.71 -0.26 10.03
N ALA A 167 -5.07 -0.11 11.31
CA ALA A 167 -5.43 1.19 11.88
C ALA A 167 -4.28 2.19 11.74
N LEU A 168 -3.04 1.79 12.09
CA LEU A 168 -1.85 2.61 11.87
C LEU A 168 -1.67 2.99 10.39
N LYS A 169 -1.81 2.00 9.48
CA LYS A 169 -1.67 2.23 8.04
C LYS A 169 -2.74 3.20 7.52
N MET A 170 -4.00 3.04 7.94
CA MET A 170 -5.10 3.92 7.52
C MET A 170 -4.89 5.34 8.05
N SER A 171 -4.56 5.50 9.33
CA SER A 171 -4.28 6.81 9.93
C SER A 171 -3.11 7.53 9.25
N TYR A 172 -1.98 6.84 9.05
CA TYR A 172 -0.82 7.41 8.36
C TYR A 172 -1.14 7.81 6.91
N ALA A 173 -1.86 6.95 6.19
CA ALA A 173 -2.26 7.21 4.81
C ALA A 173 -3.29 8.34 4.73
N GLY A 174 -4.25 8.40 5.65
CA GLY A 174 -5.24 9.48 5.76
C GLY A 174 -4.58 10.82 5.96
N ILE A 175 -3.64 10.94 6.91
CA ILE A 175 -2.88 12.16 7.14
C ILE A 175 -2.12 12.56 5.88
N THR A 176 -1.29 11.69 5.34
CA THR A 176 -0.40 12.07 4.22
C THR A 176 -1.16 12.39 2.94
N LYS A 177 -2.18 11.60 2.59
CA LYS A 177 -3.02 11.86 1.41
C LYS A 177 -3.99 13.01 1.63
N GLY A 178 -4.56 13.12 2.83
CA GLY A 178 -5.44 14.24 3.19
C GLY A 178 -4.73 15.59 3.08
N PHE A 179 -3.52 15.72 3.64
CA PHE A 179 -2.71 16.94 3.49
C PHE A 179 -2.36 17.23 2.02
N THR A 180 -2.01 16.20 1.24
CA THR A 180 -1.74 16.39 -0.19
C THR A 180 -3.00 16.85 -0.93
N ALA A 181 -4.17 16.28 -0.63
CA ALA A 181 -5.43 16.68 -1.25
C ALA A 181 -5.80 18.13 -0.90
N LEU A 182 -5.73 18.50 0.39
CA LEU A 182 -6.03 19.84 0.84
C LEU A 182 -5.08 20.87 0.21
N GLY A 183 -3.77 20.60 0.22
CA GLY A 183 -2.78 21.46 -0.42
C GLY A 183 -3.02 21.62 -1.92
N THR A 184 -3.27 20.52 -2.62
CA THR A 184 -3.62 20.53 -4.06
C THR A 184 -4.85 21.39 -4.33
N ALA A 185 -5.92 21.21 -3.55
CA ALA A 185 -7.15 22.01 -3.69
C ALA A 185 -6.91 23.50 -3.50
N MET A 186 -6.12 23.87 -2.47
CA MET A 186 -5.84 25.28 -2.15
C MET A 186 -4.91 25.94 -3.17
N MET A 187 -3.87 25.23 -3.64
CA MET A 187 -3.00 25.72 -4.71
C MET A 187 -3.78 26.01 -5.99
N LEU A 188 -4.66 25.10 -6.41
CA LEU A 188 -5.53 25.31 -7.58
C LEU A 188 -6.54 26.46 -7.35
N ALA A 189 -7.10 26.60 -6.14
CA ALA A 189 -8.00 27.69 -5.82
C ALA A 189 -7.30 29.05 -5.86
N ALA A 190 -6.09 29.15 -5.30
CA ALA A 190 -5.26 30.36 -5.35
C ALA A 190 -4.88 30.73 -6.79
N THR A 191 -4.55 29.74 -7.61
CA THR A 191 -4.24 29.95 -9.04
C THR A 191 -5.44 30.53 -9.78
N ARG A 192 -6.63 29.97 -9.60
CA ARG A 192 -7.87 30.49 -10.19
C ARG A 192 -8.23 31.90 -9.72
N ALA A 193 -7.87 32.24 -8.49
CA ALA A 193 -8.11 33.57 -7.89
C ALA A 193 -7.00 34.58 -8.18
N GLY A 194 -5.92 34.22 -8.90
CA GLY A 194 -4.79 35.11 -9.19
C GLY A 194 -3.87 35.37 -7.99
N ALA A 195 -3.92 34.53 -6.95
CA ALA A 195 -3.15 34.68 -5.71
C ALA A 195 -2.01 33.65 -5.56
N ALA A 196 -1.67 32.90 -6.63
CA ALA A 196 -0.72 31.80 -6.57
C ALA A 196 0.66 32.21 -6.06
N GLU A 197 1.25 33.27 -6.64
CA GLU A 197 2.58 33.77 -6.28
C GLU A 197 2.63 34.27 -4.82
N ALA A 198 1.62 35.02 -4.40
CA ALA A 198 1.53 35.52 -3.03
C ALA A 198 1.40 34.35 -2.01
N LEU A 199 0.59 33.35 -2.32
CA LEU A 199 0.46 32.16 -1.46
C LEU A 199 1.77 31.38 -1.39
N HIS A 200 2.46 31.20 -2.52
CA HIS A 200 3.75 30.49 -2.54
C HIS A 200 4.79 31.24 -1.68
N ALA A 201 4.92 32.56 -1.85
CA ALA A 201 5.84 33.38 -1.07
C ALA A 201 5.55 33.32 0.43
N GLU A 202 4.28 33.43 0.82
CA GLU A 202 3.86 33.32 2.24
C GLU A 202 4.19 31.93 2.81
N LEU A 203 3.91 30.84 2.08
CA LEU A 203 4.27 29.49 2.51
C LEU A 203 5.80 29.30 2.60
N ALA A 204 6.56 29.89 1.71
CA ALA A 204 8.01 29.84 1.74
C ALA A 204 8.61 30.59 2.95
N GLU A 205 7.98 31.67 3.37
CA GLU A 205 8.40 32.45 4.54
C GLU A 205 7.95 31.80 5.86
N SER A 206 6.66 31.49 6.00
CA SER A 206 6.04 31.11 7.28
C SER A 206 5.86 29.61 7.49
N GLN A 207 5.80 28.78 6.42
CA GLN A 207 5.45 27.35 6.46
C GLN A 207 6.35 26.47 5.57
N GLN A 208 7.65 26.72 5.62
CA GLN A 208 8.66 25.98 4.82
C GLN A 208 8.51 24.44 4.87
N PRO A 209 8.30 23.79 6.04
CA PRO A 209 8.13 22.34 6.09
C PRO A 209 6.90 21.85 5.32
N LEU A 210 5.80 22.60 5.37
CA LEU A 210 4.56 22.28 4.66
C LEU A 210 4.74 22.45 3.15
N LEU A 211 5.33 23.57 2.71
CA LEU A 211 5.65 23.77 1.28
C LEU A 211 6.57 22.67 0.78
N GLY A 212 7.62 22.33 1.53
CA GLY A 212 8.53 21.23 1.18
C GLY A 212 7.84 19.84 1.14
N PHE A 213 6.85 19.59 1.98
CA PHE A 213 6.03 18.38 1.90
C PHE A 213 5.20 18.38 0.61
N LEU A 214 4.47 19.46 0.33
CA LEU A 214 3.62 19.59 -0.87
C LEU A 214 4.43 19.51 -2.16
N SER A 215 5.61 20.13 -2.22
CA SER A 215 6.51 20.09 -3.38
C SER A 215 7.00 18.68 -3.72
N ARG A 216 7.10 17.79 -2.74
CA ARG A 216 7.45 16.39 -2.97
C ARG A 216 6.23 15.52 -3.27
N MET A 217 5.15 15.70 -2.50
CA MET A 217 4.01 14.79 -2.54
C MET A 217 3.07 15.05 -3.71
N THR A 218 2.87 16.31 -4.09
CA THR A 218 1.95 16.67 -5.18
C THR A 218 2.39 16.09 -6.53
N PRO A 219 3.65 16.29 -7.01
CA PRO A 219 4.08 15.64 -8.24
C PRO A 219 4.14 14.11 -8.15
N ALA A 220 4.52 13.57 -6.99
CA ALA A 220 4.56 12.12 -6.77
C ALA A 220 3.16 11.47 -6.76
N MET A 221 2.09 12.25 -6.59
CA MET A 221 0.71 11.81 -6.60
C MET A 221 0.16 11.63 -8.01
N TYR A 222 0.51 12.46 -9.00
CA TYR A 222 -0.14 12.50 -10.31
C TYR A 222 -0.37 11.11 -10.94
N SER A 223 0.69 10.35 -11.16
CA SER A 223 0.63 9.01 -11.73
C SER A 223 0.02 7.93 -10.81
N LYS A 224 -0.33 8.28 -9.58
CA LYS A 224 -0.87 7.37 -8.56
C LYS A 224 -2.28 7.75 -8.11
N ALA A 225 -2.78 8.91 -8.53
CA ALA A 225 -4.06 9.46 -8.09
C ALA A 225 -5.20 8.44 -8.26
N TYR A 226 -5.25 7.73 -9.39
CA TYR A 226 -6.26 6.70 -9.67
C TYR A 226 -6.33 5.60 -8.59
N ARG A 227 -5.18 5.21 -8.00
CA ARG A 227 -5.13 4.19 -6.92
C ARG A 227 -5.50 4.77 -5.57
N TRP A 228 -5.21 6.06 -5.37
CA TRP A 228 -5.48 6.72 -4.11
C TRP A 228 -6.98 6.92 -3.85
N VAL A 229 -7.80 6.88 -4.91
CA VAL A 229 -9.27 6.88 -4.78
C VAL A 229 -9.70 5.69 -3.90
N ALA A 230 -9.43 4.47 -4.32
CA ALA A 230 -9.80 3.27 -3.57
C ALA A 230 -9.16 3.20 -2.16
N GLU A 231 -7.91 3.71 -2.02
CA GLU A 231 -7.27 3.78 -0.71
C GLU A 231 -7.97 4.78 0.22
N LEU A 232 -8.49 5.91 -0.31
CA LEU A 232 -9.25 6.87 0.49
C LEU A 232 -10.66 6.38 0.83
N ASP A 233 -11.28 5.56 -0.03
CA ASP A 233 -12.55 4.90 0.29
C ASP A 233 -12.38 3.96 1.51
N GLU A 234 -11.30 3.17 1.56
CA GLU A 234 -10.97 2.35 2.72
C GLU A 234 -10.70 3.19 3.98
N ILE A 235 -10.00 4.33 3.84
CA ILE A 235 -9.72 5.23 4.96
C ILE A 235 -11.00 5.91 5.45
N SER A 236 -11.86 6.31 4.53
CA SER A 236 -13.17 6.92 4.84
C SER A 236 -14.04 5.93 5.62
N GLY A 237 -14.11 4.65 5.15
CA GLY A 237 -14.79 3.58 5.88
C GLY A 237 -14.18 3.28 7.25
N PHE A 238 -12.85 3.39 7.39
CA PHE A 238 -12.16 3.24 8.69
C PHE A 238 -12.54 4.33 9.69
N VAL A 239 -12.68 5.58 9.23
CA VAL A 239 -13.14 6.69 10.08
C VAL A 239 -14.59 6.49 10.52
N GLY A 240 -15.42 5.94 9.66
CA GLY A 240 -16.83 5.65 9.92
C GLY A 240 -17.78 6.72 9.41
N GLU A 241 -18.90 6.30 8.84
CA GLU A 241 -19.90 7.17 8.20
C GLU A 241 -20.59 8.12 9.20
N ASP A 242 -20.62 7.75 10.49
CA ASP A 242 -21.20 8.55 11.56
C ASP A 242 -20.34 9.77 11.96
N HIS A 243 -19.12 9.87 11.41
CA HIS A 243 -18.18 10.93 11.70
C HIS A 243 -18.06 11.90 10.52
N PRO A 244 -18.15 13.24 10.74
CA PRO A 244 -18.05 14.23 9.66
C PRO A 244 -16.69 14.18 8.91
N GLU A 245 -15.64 13.66 9.53
CA GLU A 245 -14.33 13.44 8.90
C GLU A 245 -14.40 12.45 7.74
N HIS A 246 -15.39 11.57 7.70
CA HIS A 246 -15.69 10.70 6.55
C HIS A 246 -15.87 11.51 5.26
N GLU A 247 -16.64 12.60 5.33
CA GLU A 247 -16.88 13.45 4.16
C GLU A 247 -15.60 14.15 3.65
N MET A 248 -14.69 14.53 4.56
CA MET A 248 -13.39 15.12 4.17
C MET A 248 -12.58 14.14 3.31
N LEU A 249 -12.54 12.88 3.70
CA LEU A 249 -11.79 11.84 2.99
C LEU A 249 -12.46 11.45 1.68
N THR A 250 -13.79 11.39 1.66
CA THR A 250 -14.58 11.17 0.44
C THR A 250 -14.38 12.32 -0.56
N ALA A 251 -14.36 13.58 -0.10
CA ALA A 251 -14.08 14.72 -0.95
C ALA A 251 -12.64 14.69 -1.51
N ALA A 252 -11.67 14.25 -0.71
CA ALA A 252 -10.30 14.04 -1.16
C ALA A 252 -10.20 12.94 -2.24
N ALA A 253 -10.96 11.85 -2.11
CA ALA A 253 -11.05 10.81 -3.15
C ALA A 253 -11.56 11.37 -4.48
N ARG A 254 -12.61 12.19 -4.44
CA ARG A 254 -13.15 12.86 -5.65
C ARG A 254 -12.15 13.83 -6.29
N LEU A 255 -11.34 14.53 -5.48
CA LEU A 255 -10.25 15.36 -6.01
C LEU A 255 -9.23 14.49 -6.76
N TYR A 256 -8.79 13.39 -6.18
CA TYR A 256 -7.83 12.49 -6.83
C TYR A 256 -8.39 11.84 -8.10
N GLU A 257 -9.68 11.51 -8.13
CA GLU A 257 -10.33 11.06 -9.36
C GLU A 257 -10.26 12.13 -10.47
N ARG A 258 -10.46 13.39 -10.11
CA ARG A 258 -10.33 14.52 -11.05
C ARG A 258 -8.89 14.68 -11.53
N ILE A 259 -7.91 14.64 -10.64
CA ILE A 259 -6.48 14.74 -11.00
C ILE A 259 -6.05 13.53 -11.86
N ALA A 260 -6.55 12.32 -11.58
CA ALA A 260 -6.27 11.15 -12.42
C ALA A 260 -6.79 11.34 -13.85
N ARG A 261 -8.01 11.87 -13.99
CA ARG A 261 -8.57 12.20 -15.32
C ARG A 261 -7.77 13.29 -16.05
N ASP A 262 -7.30 14.32 -15.33
CA ASP A 262 -6.45 15.36 -15.90
C ASP A 262 -5.08 14.81 -16.34
N PHE A 263 -4.51 13.88 -15.57
CA PHE A 263 -3.24 13.21 -15.89
C PHE A 263 -3.31 12.37 -17.17
N ASP A 264 -4.42 11.69 -17.40
CA ASP A 264 -4.67 10.89 -18.61
C ASP A 264 -5.16 11.74 -19.79
N GLY A 265 -5.42 13.05 -19.55
CA GLY A 265 -5.99 13.98 -20.52
C GLY A 265 -5.06 15.16 -20.86
N GLU A 266 -5.56 16.37 -20.67
CA GLU A 266 -4.87 17.62 -21.11
C GLU A 266 -3.78 18.09 -20.14
N MET A 267 -3.65 17.51 -18.95
CA MET A 267 -2.73 17.90 -17.88
C MET A 267 -2.83 19.40 -17.50
N LYS A 268 -4.01 19.97 -17.57
CA LYS A 268 -4.24 21.40 -17.34
C LYS A 268 -4.05 21.78 -15.87
N GLU A 269 -4.75 21.10 -14.97
CA GLU A 269 -4.63 21.34 -13.52
C GLU A 269 -3.24 20.93 -13.02
N ILE A 270 -2.66 19.87 -13.56
CA ILE A 270 -1.28 19.45 -13.27
C ILE A 270 -0.29 20.52 -13.70
N GLY A 271 -0.47 21.12 -14.88
CA GLY A 271 0.39 22.22 -15.34
C GLY A 271 0.26 23.47 -14.45
N GLU A 272 -0.92 23.75 -13.87
CA GLU A 272 -1.12 24.81 -12.90
C GLU A 272 -0.39 24.53 -11.58
N LEU A 273 -0.50 23.29 -11.06
CA LEU A 273 0.20 22.85 -9.86
C LEU A 273 1.73 22.90 -10.03
N ASP A 274 2.23 22.43 -11.16
CA ASP A 274 3.66 22.46 -11.46
C ASP A 274 4.21 23.89 -11.54
N ARG A 275 3.43 24.82 -12.09
CA ARG A 275 3.82 26.25 -12.11
C ARG A 275 3.85 26.82 -10.70
N PHE A 276 2.82 26.56 -9.88
CA PHE A 276 2.79 26.98 -8.48
C PHE A 276 4.02 26.48 -7.72
N LEU A 277 4.35 25.20 -7.84
CA LEU A 277 5.45 24.58 -7.09
C LEU A 277 6.85 24.99 -7.56
N LYS A 278 6.96 25.55 -8.77
CA LYS A 278 8.21 26.07 -9.35
C LYS A 278 8.35 27.59 -9.22
N SER A 279 7.38 28.27 -8.61
CA SER A 279 7.49 29.70 -8.35
C SER A 279 8.73 30.00 -7.51
N PRO A 280 9.45 31.09 -7.83
CA PRO A 280 10.72 31.46 -7.17
C PRO A 280 10.52 31.82 -5.70
#